data_b039d1d992a1db9ddb9cbff040970216
#
_entry.id   b039d1d992a1db9ddb9cbff040970216
#
_cell.length_a   1.000
_cell.length_b   1.000
_cell.length_c   1.000
_cell.angle_alpha   90.00
_cell.angle_beta   90.00
_cell.angle_gamma   90.00
#
_symmetry.space_group_name_H-M   'P 1'
#
loop_
_entity.id
_entity.type
_entity.pdbx_description
1 polymer ?
#
loop_
_entity_poly.entity_id
_entity_poly.type
_entity_poly.pdbx_seq_one_letter_code
_entity_poly.pdbx_strand_id
1 'polypeptide(L)'
;AAIIKFYNWLPQYILPVFSELKMVHQKFLFAGTADIVLYNTRNNTYVIADWKTNKDLDKNYKEKKLLSPFQDLLDSPYNKYQLQLSMYQLMLEQCSLKVSERVLLWLKDNGTIDVRPTKDLTLPLNQWLTEYY
;
A
#
# COMPACT_ATOMS: atom_id res chain seq x y z
N ALA A 1 14.87 1.98 17.49
CA ALA A 1 14.23 1.02 16.63
C ALA A 1 13.92 1.59 15.24
N ALA A 2 13.63 0.73 14.28
CA ALA A 2 13.38 1.12 12.89
C ALA A 2 12.23 2.11 12.75
N ILE A 3 11.16 1.95 13.54
CA ILE A 3 10.00 2.83 13.51
C ILE A 3 10.40 4.26 13.88
N ILE A 4 11.19 4.44 14.93
CA ILE A 4 11.65 5.76 15.37
C ILE A 4 12.53 6.40 14.30
N LYS A 5 13.44 5.62 13.71
CA LYS A 5 14.31 6.10 12.63
C LYS A 5 13.48 6.57 11.43
N PHE A 6 12.44 5.82 11.08
CA PHE A 6 11.56 6.18 9.98
C PHE A 6 10.87 7.53 10.22
N TYR A 7 10.26 7.72 11.40
CA TYR A 7 9.57 8.98 11.70
C TYR A 7 10.54 10.15 11.76
N ASN A 8 11.75 9.94 12.28
CA ASN A 8 12.77 10.99 12.32
C ASN A 8 13.30 11.35 10.93
N TRP A 9 13.26 10.40 10.00
CA TRP A 9 13.70 10.60 8.61
C TRP A 9 12.69 11.40 7.77
N LEU A 10 11.42 11.42 8.15
CA LEU A 10 10.39 12.10 7.37
C LEU A 10 10.66 13.60 7.25
N PRO A 11 10.47 14.19 6.03
CA PRO A 11 10.54 15.64 5.88
C PRO A 11 9.48 16.35 6.73
N GLN A 12 9.72 17.61 7.09
CA GLN A 12 8.78 18.38 7.90
C GLN A 12 7.40 18.54 7.27
N TYR A 13 7.32 18.53 5.94
CA TYR A 13 6.04 18.67 5.25
C TYR A 13 5.22 17.37 5.19
N ILE A 14 5.77 16.27 5.66
CA ILE A 14 5.07 14.98 5.75
C ILE A 14 4.72 14.71 7.21
N LEU A 15 3.44 14.57 7.51
CA LEU A 15 2.96 14.35 8.86
C LEU A 15 2.35 12.95 9.00
N PRO A 16 2.75 12.17 10.02
CA PRO A 16 2.02 10.95 10.34
C PRO A 16 0.65 11.31 10.93
N VAL A 17 -0.43 10.87 10.30
CA VAL A 17 -1.79 11.23 10.73
C VAL A 17 -2.57 10.04 11.26
N PHE A 18 -2.30 8.82 10.79
CA PHE A 18 -2.94 7.61 11.29
C PHE A 18 -1.92 6.49 11.45
N SER A 19 -2.13 5.68 12.48
CA SER A 19 -1.39 4.44 12.75
C SER A 19 -2.42 3.34 12.94
N GLU A 20 -2.24 2.20 12.26
CA GLU A 20 -3.17 1.07 12.32
C GLU A 20 -4.61 1.50 12.02
N LEU A 21 -4.78 2.24 10.93
CA LEU A 21 -6.10 2.74 10.52
C LEU A 21 -6.95 1.60 9.96
N LYS A 22 -8.04 1.29 10.65
CA LYS A 22 -9.02 0.31 10.18
C LYS A 22 -9.97 0.96 9.20
N MET A 23 -10.17 0.32 8.06
CA MET A 23 -10.96 0.85 6.96
C MET A 23 -11.96 -0.18 6.47
N VAL A 24 -13.07 0.30 5.92
CA VAL A 24 -14.07 -0.55 5.28
C VAL A 24 -14.53 0.13 3.99
N HIS A 25 -14.79 -0.67 2.95
CA HIS A 25 -15.40 -0.15 1.73
C HIS A 25 -16.90 -0.42 1.79
N GLN A 26 -17.69 0.65 1.83
CA GLN A 26 -19.14 0.53 2.06
C GLN A 26 -19.86 -0.15 0.90
N LYS A 27 -19.45 0.10 -0.33
CA LYS A 27 -20.10 -0.48 -1.51
C LYS A 27 -19.75 -1.95 -1.69
N PHE A 28 -18.48 -2.29 -1.58
CA PHE A 28 -17.99 -3.64 -1.87
C PHE A 28 -17.79 -4.50 -0.63
N LEU A 29 -18.01 -3.95 0.56
CA LEU A 29 -18.02 -4.65 1.84
C LEU A 29 -16.73 -5.43 2.14
N PHE A 30 -15.58 -4.86 1.78
CA PHE A 30 -14.30 -5.40 2.22
C PHE A 30 -13.64 -4.44 3.23
N ALA A 31 -12.73 -4.97 4.02
CA ALA A 31 -12.07 -4.23 5.08
C ALA A 31 -10.57 -4.49 5.09
N GLY A 32 -9.83 -3.59 5.71
CA GLY A 32 -8.39 -3.73 5.87
C GLY A 32 -7.86 -2.77 6.92
N THR A 33 -6.57 -2.92 7.24
CA THR A 33 -5.88 -2.04 8.18
C THR A 33 -4.59 -1.55 7.55
N ALA A 34 -4.46 -0.23 7.38
CA ALA A 34 -3.22 0.38 6.93
C ALA A 34 -2.32 0.65 8.13
N ASP A 35 -1.06 0.25 8.04
CA ASP A 35 -0.11 0.43 9.15
C ASP A 35 0.14 1.90 9.43
N ILE A 36 0.37 2.68 8.40
CA ILE A 36 0.67 4.11 8.52
C ILE A 36 -0.02 4.86 7.38
N VAL A 37 -0.64 6.00 7.73
CA VAL A 37 -1.10 6.97 6.75
C VAL A 37 -0.44 8.29 7.04
N LEU A 38 0.23 8.86 6.04
CA LEU A 38 0.94 10.12 6.13
C LEU A 38 0.18 11.18 5.34
N TYR A 39 0.32 12.43 5.75
CA TYR A 39 -0.27 13.56 5.04
C TYR A 39 0.84 14.48 4.51
N ASN A 40 0.79 14.74 3.20
CA ASN A 40 1.71 15.66 2.54
C ASN A 40 1.10 17.05 2.52
N THR A 41 1.66 17.96 3.34
CA THR A 41 1.12 19.31 3.49
C THR A 41 1.39 20.20 2.27
N ARG A 42 2.34 19.82 1.38
CA ARG A 42 2.64 20.61 0.19
C ARG A 42 1.58 20.47 -0.90
N ASN A 43 0.99 19.29 -1.03
CA ASN A 43 0.01 19.02 -2.09
C ASN A 43 -1.34 18.56 -1.57
N ASN A 44 -1.52 18.51 -0.25
CA ASN A 44 -2.76 18.10 0.40
C ASN A 44 -3.20 16.70 0.00
N THR A 45 -2.25 15.77 -0.08
CA THR A 45 -2.53 14.38 -0.40
C THR A 45 -2.03 13.46 0.70
N TYR A 46 -2.51 12.22 0.66
CA TYR A 46 -2.15 11.18 1.63
C TYR A 46 -1.21 10.16 1.01
N VAL A 47 -0.35 9.59 1.84
CA VAL A 47 0.56 8.50 1.47
C VAL A 47 0.25 7.32 2.37
N ILE A 48 0.01 6.16 1.77
CA ILE A 48 -0.20 4.92 2.51
C ILE A 48 1.13 4.18 2.58
N ALA A 49 1.51 3.75 3.78
CA ALA A 49 2.74 3.01 3.98
C ALA A 49 2.47 1.77 4.84
N ASP A 50 3.05 0.65 4.44
CA ASP A 50 2.95 -0.61 5.18
C ASP A 50 4.32 -1.20 5.45
N TRP A 51 4.51 -1.73 6.65
CA TRP A 51 5.70 -2.46 7.03
C TRP A 51 5.69 -3.87 6.49
N LYS A 52 6.81 -4.31 5.90
CA LYS A 52 7.01 -5.69 5.46
C LYS A 52 8.37 -6.19 5.88
N THR A 53 8.42 -7.46 6.28
CA THR A 53 9.64 -8.11 6.78
C THR A 53 10.04 -9.33 5.95
N ASN A 54 9.42 -9.54 4.79
CA ASN A 54 9.73 -10.66 3.91
C ASN A 54 11.21 -10.67 3.55
N LYS A 55 11.82 -11.84 3.46
CA LYS A 55 13.22 -11.98 3.04
C LYS A 55 13.42 -11.54 1.59
N ASP A 56 12.44 -11.83 0.73
CA ASP A 56 12.50 -11.50 -0.68
C ASP A 56 11.10 -11.12 -1.16
N LEU A 57 10.92 -9.84 -1.51
CA LEU A 57 9.63 -9.33 -2.01
C LEU A 57 9.37 -9.73 -3.45
N ASP A 58 10.41 -10.04 -4.21
CA ASP A 58 10.30 -10.31 -5.66
C ASP A 58 10.23 -11.80 -5.99
N LYS A 59 10.28 -12.66 -4.97
CA LYS A 59 10.37 -14.10 -5.18
C LYS A 59 9.11 -14.66 -5.83
N ASN A 60 9.32 -15.40 -6.92
CA ASN A 60 8.27 -16.14 -7.60
C ASN A 60 8.76 -17.57 -7.82
N TYR A 61 8.16 -18.54 -7.13
CA TYR A 61 8.63 -19.92 -7.09
C TYR A 61 8.41 -20.71 -8.39
N LYS A 62 7.40 -20.35 -9.18
CA LYS A 62 6.98 -21.15 -10.35
C LYS A 62 6.66 -20.28 -11.55
N GLU A 63 7.23 -19.09 -11.60
CA GLU A 63 6.92 -18.09 -12.63
C GLU A 63 5.42 -17.89 -12.81
N LYS A 64 4.66 -18.06 -11.72
CA LYS A 64 3.22 -17.88 -11.73
C LYS A 64 2.85 -16.43 -11.97
N LYS A 65 1.73 -16.24 -12.64
CA LYS A 65 1.11 -14.92 -12.81
C LYS A 65 -0.15 -14.84 -11.96
N LEU A 66 -0.51 -13.62 -11.59
CA LEU A 66 -1.75 -13.38 -10.87
C LEU A 66 -2.95 -13.67 -11.77
N LEU A 67 -4.08 -13.92 -11.15
CA LEU A 67 -5.33 -14.18 -11.89
C LEU A 67 -5.84 -12.89 -12.54
N SER A 68 -6.66 -13.06 -13.58
CA SER A 68 -7.31 -11.94 -14.27
C SER A 68 -8.02 -11.02 -13.28
N PRO A 69 -7.94 -9.68 -13.43
CA PRO A 69 -7.33 -8.92 -14.53
C PRO A 69 -5.83 -8.60 -14.33
N PHE A 70 -5.14 -9.28 -13.45
CA PHE A 70 -3.75 -8.99 -13.08
C PHE A 70 -2.76 -10.02 -13.63
N GLN A 71 -3.12 -10.71 -14.71
CA GLN A 71 -2.29 -11.77 -15.29
C GLN A 71 -0.99 -11.29 -15.90
N ASP A 72 -0.81 -9.98 -16.09
CA ASP A 72 0.46 -9.40 -16.54
C ASP A 72 1.45 -9.19 -15.38
N LEU A 73 1.03 -9.44 -14.13
CA LEU A 73 1.88 -9.37 -12.96
C LEU A 73 2.27 -10.77 -12.49
N LEU A 74 3.53 -10.94 -12.10
CA LEU A 74 3.97 -12.18 -11.48
C LEU A 74 3.36 -12.34 -10.08
N ASP A 75 3.09 -13.58 -9.69
CA ASP A 75 2.61 -13.89 -8.34
C ASP A 75 3.79 -13.83 -7.36
N SER A 76 4.11 -12.62 -6.92
CA SER A 76 5.16 -12.33 -5.95
C SER A 76 4.59 -11.59 -4.75
N PRO A 77 5.23 -11.64 -3.58
CA PRO A 77 4.80 -10.84 -2.44
C PRO A 77 4.70 -9.35 -2.79
N TYR A 78 5.66 -8.81 -3.53
CA TYR A 78 5.66 -7.40 -3.92
C TYR A 78 4.40 -7.03 -4.71
N ASN A 79 4.04 -7.82 -5.72
CA ASN A 79 2.87 -7.53 -6.55
C ASN A 79 1.57 -7.69 -5.76
N LYS A 80 1.48 -8.69 -4.87
CA LYS A 80 0.32 -8.85 -3.99
C LYS A 80 0.16 -7.67 -3.03
N TYR A 81 1.28 -7.15 -2.50
CA TYR A 81 1.23 -5.98 -1.63
C TYR A 81 0.86 -4.72 -2.39
N GLN A 82 1.26 -4.59 -3.66
CA GLN A 82 0.81 -3.48 -4.50
C GLN A 82 -0.72 -3.47 -4.62
N LEU A 83 -1.31 -4.65 -4.85
CA LEU A 83 -2.77 -4.78 -4.89
C LEU A 83 -3.40 -4.41 -3.55
N GLN A 84 -2.83 -4.88 -2.44
CA GLN A 84 -3.31 -4.58 -1.10
C GLN A 84 -3.34 -3.08 -0.82
N LEU A 85 -2.25 -2.37 -1.15
CA LEU A 85 -2.17 -0.93 -0.92
C LEU A 85 -3.14 -0.16 -1.82
N SER A 86 -3.36 -0.62 -3.06
CA SER A 86 -4.37 -0.02 -3.93
C SER A 86 -5.78 -0.25 -3.42
N MET A 87 -6.06 -1.40 -2.78
CA MET A 87 -7.33 -1.63 -2.08
C MET A 87 -7.51 -0.63 -0.95
N TYR A 88 -6.46 -0.38 -0.16
CA TYR A 88 -6.52 0.63 0.91
C TYR A 88 -6.79 2.02 0.36
N GLN A 89 -6.18 2.37 -0.78
CA GLN A 89 -6.44 3.64 -1.44
C GLN A 89 -7.92 3.79 -1.81
N LEU A 90 -8.53 2.75 -2.37
CA LEU A 90 -9.97 2.79 -2.68
C LEU A 90 -10.80 3.08 -1.44
N MET A 91 -10.43 2.49 -0.30
CA MET A 91 -11.14 2.72 0.95
C MET A 91 -10.98 4.16 1.47
N LEU A 92 -9.79 4.73 1.35
CA LEU A 92 -9.57 6.13 1.75
C LEU A 92 -10.26 7.11 0.80
N GLU A 93 -10.21 6.85 -0.50
CA GLU A 93 -10.79 7.75 -1.50
C GLU A 93 -12.31 7.82 -1.45
N GLN A 94 -12.98 6.80 -0.95
CA GLN A 94 -14.42 6.88 -0.70
C GLN A 94 -14.76 7.93 0.38
N CYS A 95 -13.80 8.28 1.23
CA CYS A 95 -13.93 9.34 2.24
C CYS A 95 -13.43 10.70 1.75
N SER A 96 -13.22 10.86 0.45
CA SER A 96 -12.69 12.07 -0.19
C SER A 96 -11.25 12.41 0.21
N LEU A 97 -10.48 11.41 0.64
CA LEU A 97 -9.06 11.57 0.95
C LEU A 97 -8.25 11.16 -0.28
N LYS A 98 -7.59 12.14 -0.92
CA LYS A 98 -6.83 11.90 -2.13
C LYS A 98 -5.48 11.26 -1.79
N VAL A 99 -5.21 10.08 -2.33
CA VAL A 99 -3.95 9.36 -2.13
C VAL A 99 -3.04 9.59 -3.34
N SER A 100 -1.82 10.08 -3.09
CA SER A 100 -0.83 10.33 -4.15
C SER A 100 0.20 9.23 -4.28
N GLU A 101 0.54 8.55 -3.19
CA GLU A 101 1.57 7.52 -3.16
C GLU A 101 1.20 6.38 -2.22
N ARG A 102 1.71 5.20 -2.56
CA ARG A 102 1.61 3.97 -1.78
C ARG A 102 3.00 3.38 -1.73
N VAL A 103 3.53 3.15 -0.53
CA VAL A 103 4.89 2.65 -0.37
C VAL A 103 4.93 1.44 0.57
N LEU A 104 5.84 0.52 0.28
CA LEU A 104 6.20 -0.55 1.19
C LEU A 104 7.47 -0.14 1.95
N LEU A 105 7.44 -0.31 3.25
CA LEU A 105 8.59 -0.09 4.10
C LEU A 105 9.20 -1.47 4.40
N TRP A 106 10.15 -1.88 3.57
CA TRP A 106 10.75 -3.20 3.66
C TRP A 106 11.88 -3.18 4.69
N LEU A 107 11.59 -3.74 5.85
CA LEU A 107 12.60 -3.88 6.92
C LEU A 107 13.42 -5.13 6.65
N LYS A 108 14.71 -4.93 6.40
CA LYS A 108 15.68 -6.00 6.13
C LYS A 108 16.30 -6.52 7.41
N ASP A 109 16.87 -7.73 7.35
CA ASP A 109 17.48 -8.38 8.50
C ASP A 109 18.62 -7.56 9.14
N ASN A 110 19.32 -6.74 8.33
CA ASN A 110 20.40 -5.88 8.81
C ASN A 110 19.90 -4.59 9.47
N GLY A 111 18.60 -4.43 9.65
CA GLY A 111 17.98 -3.25 10.26
C GLY A 111 17.79 -2.05 9.33
N THR A 112 18.15 -2.17 8.05
CA THR A 112 17.90 -1.11 7.09
C THR A 112 16.47 -1.16 6.57
N ILE A 113 15.95 0.00 6.17
CA ILE A 113 14.61 0.14 5.60
C ILE A 113 14.76 0.51 4.12
N ASP A 114 14.16 -0.30 3.24
CA ASP A 114 14.06 0.00 1.82
C ASP A 114 12.65 0.53 1.56
N VAL A 115 12.54 1.80 1.18
CA VAL A 115 11.26 2.42 0.85
C VAL A 115 10.96 2.12 -0.61
N ARG A 116 9.98 1.27 -0.84
CA ARG A 116 9.66 0.80 -2.18
C ARG A 116 8.32 1.34 -2.63
N PRO A 117 8.27 2.22 -3.66
CA PRO A 117 7.01 2.71 -4.18
C PRO A 117 6.24 1.60 -4.89
N THR A 118 4.92 1.73 -4.95
CA THR A 118 4.06 0.77 -5.64
C THR A 118 3.25 1.46 -6.72
N LYS A 119 2.79 0.67 -7.68
CA LYS A 119 1.92 1.16 -8.74
C LYS A 119 0.52 1.41 -8.22
N ASP A 120 -0.16 2.36 -8.82
CA ASP A 120 -1.58 2.59 -8.58
C ASP A 120 -2.38 1.58 -9.40
N LEU A 121 -2.94 0.59 -8.75
CA LEU A 121 -3.75 -0.46 -9.37
C LEU A 121 -5.24 -0.25 -9.08
N THR A 122 -5.64 0.95 -8.64
CA THR A 122 -7.03 1.22 -8.29
C THR A 122 -7.99 1.09 -9.48
N LEU A 123 -7.55 1.49 -10.68
CA LEU A 123 -8.42 1.40 -11.86
C LEU A 123 -8.80 -0.05 -12.20
N PRO A 124 -7.85 -0.98 -12.41
CA PRO A 124 -8.22 -2.37 -12.67
C PRO A 124 -8.93 -3.03 -11.48
N LEU A 125 -8.57 -2.68 -10.24
CA LEU A 125 -9.27 -3.19 -9.06
C LEU A 125 -10.73 -2.75 -9.04
N ASN A 126 -10.98 -1.47 -9.29
CA ASN A 126 -12.35 -0.93 -9.29
C ASN A 126 -13.18 -1.56 -10.40
N GLN A 127 -12.60 -1.78 -11.57
CA GLN A 127 -13.27 -2.49 -12.67
C GLN A 127 -13.63 -3.91 -12.27
N TRP A 128 -12.69 -4.66 -11.70
CA TRP A 128 -12.94 -6.02 -11.26
C TRP A 128 -14.01 -6.09 -10.17
N LEU A 129 -13.94 -5.21 -9.18
CA LEU A 129 -14.94 -5.15 -8.10
C LEU A 129 -16.33 -4.82 -8.64
N THR A 130 -16.42 -3.91 -9.62
CA THR A 130 -17.68 -3.52 -10.24
C THR A 130 -18.30 -4.69 -11.02
N GLU A 131 -17.49 -5.52 -11.67
CA GLU A 131 -17.96 -6.67 -12.46
C GLU A 131 -18.39 -7.86 -11.59
N TYR A 132 -17.70 -8.11 -10.46
CA TYR A 132 -17.85 -9.35 -9.69
C TYR A 132 -18.46 -9.15 -8.29
N TYR A 133 -18.70 -7.94 -7.91
CA TYR A 133 -19.39 -7.58 -6.70
C TYR A 133 -20.61 -6.73 -6.99
#